data_1bd802e0f8ad443038867925fbff7a0f
#
_entry.id   1bd802e0f8ad443038867925fbff7a0f
#
_cell.length_a   1.000
_cell.length_b   1.000
_cell.length_c   1.000
_cell.angle_alpha   90.00
_cell.angle_beta   90.00
_cell.angle_gamma   90.00
#
_symmetry.space_group_name_H-M   'P 1'
#
loop_
_entity.id
_entity.type
_entity.pdbx_description
1 polymer ?
#
loop_
_entity_poly.entity_id
_entity_poly.type
_entity_poly.pdbx_seq_one_letter_code
_entity_poly.pdbx_strand_id
1 'polypeptide(L)'
;YQPLLLDVSYNRLARCGHCQSKKVRKKSSYLREVHHELIGHRRSILRFKAYKLYCHDCGRYGNQQFPGINKHQRATWRAQSAVFHEHSRGVSQKDLSERYKKGKATIERWYQRHYEEQNRELLNRPCPIVLGIDEHFFSKKEGFATTFCDLRKHKVFDVVRGRREKELKEYLQQLPGKERVKVICMDLSSTYRSLVKKYFPNAMIVADRFHVIRLIQHQCMMTCRELSSEIKNNRGILALLRTRPDNLSDEKKVKRDTFFTENPAIESIYQFQQQLHSLLMKRALTQHECRKVIPTFLDMLSELKQSGFKALASLGRTLCAWKDEVARMWRFSKSNGITEGFHRKMKLIQRRA
;
A
#
# COMPACT_ATOMS: atom_id res chain seq x y z
N TYR A 1 -0.14 -16.47 33.89
CA TYR A 1 0.88 -15.90 34.78
C TYR A 1 0.29 -14.77 35.60
N GLN A 2 0.63 -14.72 36.93
CA GLN A 2 0.29 -13.59 37.78
C GLN A 2 1.03 -12.33 37.31
N PRO A 3 0.44 -11.12 37.42
CA PRO A 3 1.10 -9.90 37.07
C PRO A 3 2.30 -9.60 37.95
N LEU A 4 3.30 -8.94 37.38
CA LEU A 4 4.40 -8.36 38.14
C LEU A 4 3.94 -7.05 38.77
N LEU A 5 3.94 -6.96 40.10
CA LEU A 5 3.70 -5.70 40.80
C LEU A 5 5.06 -5.02 41.02
N LEU A 6 5.21 -3.82 40.51
CA LEU A 6 6.42 -3.01 40.62
C LEU A 6 6.12 -1.82 41.53
N ASP A 7 6.60 -1.87 42.77
CA ASP A 7 6.50 -0.74 43.66
C ASP A 7 7.52 0.32 43.28
N VAL A 8 7.03 1.50 42.90
CA VAL A 8 7.84 2.61 42.39
C VAL A 8 7.57 3.90 43.17
N SER A 9 8.56 4.72 43.31
CA SER A 9 8.47 6.04 43.93
C SER A 9 8.66 7.15 42.87
N TYR A 10 7.94 8.24 43.04
CA TYR A 10 8.09 9.42 42.19
C TYR A 10 8.68 10.56 42.97
N ASN A 11 9.95 10.84 42.74
CA ASN A 11 10.75 11.77 43.56
C ASN A 11 10.77 13.22 43.06
N ARG A 12 10.04 13.54 41.97
CA ARG A 12 9.94 14.94 41.52
C ARG A 12 8.89 15.72 42.31
N LEU A 13 9.13 17.02 42.45
CA LEU A 13 8.21 17.93 43.12
C LEU A 13 6.85 17.94 42.39
N ALA A 14 5.77 17.79 43.14
CA ALA A 14 4.42 17.88 42.61
C ALA A 14 4.14 19.29 42.11
N ARG A 15 3.38 19.39 41.02
CA ARG A 15 2.91 20.67 40.46
C ARG A 15 1.39 20.63 40.29
N CYS A 16 0.82 21.84 40.31
CA CYS A 16 -0.60 21.98 40.03
C CYS A 16 -0.95 21.50 38.60
N GLY A 17 -1.94 20.66 38.44
CA GLY A 17 -2.39 20.17 37.14
C GLY A 17 -3.12 21.21 36.28
N HIS A 18 -3.43 22.40 36.85
CA HIS A 18 -4.09 23.53 36.14
C HIS A 18 -3.14 24.62 35.74
N CYS A 19 -2.40 25.20 36.69
CA CYS A 19 -1.53 26.36 36.45
C CYS A 19 -0.03 26.04 36.52
N GLN A 20 0.35 24.77 36.68
CA GLN A 20 1.72 24.29 36.78
C GLN A 20 2.54 24.85 37.95
N SER A 21 1.90 25.57 38.87
CA SER A 21 2.54 26.12 40.04
C SER A 21 3.16 25.01 40.92
N LYS A 22 4.30 25.34 41.55
CA LYS A 22 4.96 24.53 42.58
C LYS A 22 4.37 24.75 43.98
N LYS A 23 3.57 25.81 44.19
CA LYS A 23 2.96 26.16 45.49
C LYS A 23 1.73 25.28 45.76
N VAL A 24 1.96 23.99 45.95
CA VAL A 24 0.90 23.02 46.16
C VAL A 24 1.05 22.37 47.56
N ARG A 25 -0.09 22.16 48.23
CA ARG A 25 -0.19 21.40 49.49
C ARG A 25 -0.80 20.04 49.25
N LYS A 26 -0.15 19.02 49.80
CA LYS A 26 -0.67 17.63 49.81
C LYS A 26 -1.83 17.56 50.80
N LYS A 27 -3.02 17.17 50.38
CA LYS A 27 -4.22 17.04 51.22
C LYS A 27 -4.46 15.59 51.69
N SER A 28 -4.34 14.65 50.77
CA SER A 28 -4.47 13.22 51.08
C SER A 28 -3.63 12.41 50.11
N SER A 29 -3.34 11.18 50.49
CA SER A 29 -2.62 10.22 49.68
C SER A 29 -3.48 9.01 49.38
N TYR A 30 -3.23 8.37 48.27
CA TYR A 30 -3.87 7.12 47.86
C TYR A 30 -2.90 6.25 47.07
N LEU A 31 -3.08 4.94 47.12
CA LEU A 31 -2.32 4.00 46.32
C LEU A 31 -2.90 3.97 44.93
N ARG A 32 -2.05 4.11 43.89
CA ARG A 32 -2.45 4.06 42.49
C ARG A 32 -1.75 2.90 41.82
N GLU A 33 -2.52 2.12 41.06
CA GLU A 33 -2.05 1.03 40.21
C GLU A 33 -2.31 1.37 38.75
N VAL A 34 -1.29 1.20 37.91
CA VAL A 34 -1.31 1.55 36.50
C VAL A 34 -0.66 0.44 35.69
N HIS A 35 -1.37 -0.07 34.71
CA HIS A 35 -0.81 -1.05 33.77
C HIS A 35 0.37 -0.46 33.01
N HIS A 36 1.43 -1.24 32.88
CA HIS A 36 2.62 -0.89 32.12
C HIS A 36 2.82 -1.90 30.98
N GLU A 37 3.88 -1.75 30.19
CA GLU A 37 4.21 -2.69 29.12
C GLU A 37 4.50 -4.09 29.66
N LEU A 38 4.44 -5.12 28.80
CA LEU A 38 4.76 -6.49 29.21
C LEU A 38 6.26 -6.61 29.50
N ILE A 39 6.59 -7.37 30.54
CA ILE A 39 7.97 -7.79 30.82
C ILE A 39 8.05 -9.29 30.48
N GLY A 40 8.67 -9.60 29.34
CA GLY A 40 8.54 -10.90 28.71
C GLY A 40 7.08 -11.20 28.36
N HIS A 41 6.52 -12.27 28.89
CA HIS A 41 5.11 -12.64 28.70
C HIS A 41 4.19 -12.23 29.87
N ARG A 42 4.73 -11.57 30.89
CA ARG A 42 3.98 -11.18 32.09
C ARG A 42 3.53 -9.73 32.02
N ARG A 43 2.30 -9.50 32.43
CA ARG A 43 1.79 -8.14 32.64
C ARG A 43 2.56 -7.47 33.78
N SER A 44 2.88 -6.19 33.63
CA SER A 44 3.43 -5.40 34.72
C SER A 44 2.45 -4.31 35.15
N ILE A 45 2.42 -4.07 36.46
CA ILE A 45 1.56 -3.05 37.09
C ILE A 45 2.48 -2.20 37.95
N LEU A 46 2.55 -0.90 37.66
CA LEU A 46 3.22 0.07 38.50
C LEU A 46 2.32 0.43 39.69
N ARG A 47 2.81 0.26 40.89
CA ARG A 47 2.10 0.63 42.13
C ARG A 47 2.87 1.72 42.83
N PHE A 48 2.22 2.84 43.12
CA PHE A 48 2.87 4.00 43.73
C PHE A 48 1.89 4.89 44.50
N LYS A 49 2.42 5.64 45.44
CA LYS A 49 1.68 6.61 46.23
C LYS A 49 1.44 7.88 45.42
N ALA A 50 0.20 8.29 45.29
CA ALA A 50 -0.23 9.49 44.62
C ALA A 50 -0.93 10.44 45.61
N TYR A 51 -0.98 11.72 45.33
CA TYR A 51 -1.54 12.74 46.20
C TYR A 51 -2.66 13.53 45.54
N LYS A 52 -3.66 13.86 46.36
CA LYS A 52 -4.58 14.93 46.07
C LYS A 52 -3.97 16.25 46.54
N LEU A 53 -3.92 17.24 45.65
CA LEU A 53 -3.21 18.51 45.83
C LEU A 53 -4.22 19.67 45.91
N TYR A 54 -3.90 20.66 46.72
CA TYR A 54 -4.49 21.98 46.70
C TYR A 54 -3.45 22.97 46.22
N CYS A 55 -3.79 23.84 45.27
CA CYS A 55 -2.90 24.88 44.73
C CYS A 55 -3.21 26.20 45.37
N HIS A 56 -2.19 26.88 45.95
CA HIS A 56 -2.34 28.17 46.55
C HIS A 56 -2.50 29.32 45.52
N ASP A 57 -1.90 29.14 44.33
CA ASP A 57 -1.94 30.22 43.31
C ASP A 57 -3.27 30.30 42.55
N CYS A 58 -3.90 29.14 42.26
CA CYS A 58 -5.17 29.11 41.52
C CYS A 58 -6.39 28.65 42.34
N GLY A 59 -6.21 28.31 43.63
CA GLY A 59 -7.29 27.89 44.54
C GLY A 59 -7.94 26.54 44.23
N ARG A 60 -7.39 25.76 43.30
CA ARG A 60 -8.06 24.56 42.81
C ARG A 60 -7.48 23.27 43.43
N TYR A 61 -8.38 22.32 43.61
CA TYR A 61 -8.00 20.95 43.94
C TYR A 61 -7.75 20.13 42.67
N GLY A 62 -6.78 19.20 42.75
CA GLY A 62 -6.47 18.29 41.65
C GLY A 62 -5.69 17.08 42.09
N ASN A 63 -5.65 16.04 41.28
CA ASN A 63 -4.79 14.90 41.50
C ASN A 63 -3.38 15.16 40.93
N GLN A 64 -2.39 14.65 41.61
CA GLN A 64 -1.00 14.70 41.12
C GLN A 64 -0.92 14.07 39.73
N GLN A 65 -0.23 14.74 38.81
CA GLN A 65 0.04 14.25 37.46
C GLN A 65 1.40 13.56 37.42
N PHE A 66 1.50 12.55 36.57
CA PHE A 66 2.73 11.77 36.39
C PHE A 66 3.10 11.73 34.92
N PRO A 67 4.38 11.88 34.54
CA PRO A 67 4.83 11.74 33.16
C PRO A 67 4.47 10.36 32.60
N GLY A 68 4.02 10.32 31.37
CA GLY A 68 3.68 9.05 30.72
C GLY A 68 2.37 8.38 31.20
N ILE A 69 1.60 9.06 32.05
CA ILE A 69 0.27 8.61 32.48
C ILE A 69 -0.73 9.74 32.31
N ASN A 70 -1.54 9.66 31.26
CA ASN A 70 -2.55 10.69 30.98
C ASN A 70 -3.63 10.75 32.08
N LYS A 71 -4.24 11.92 32.20
CA LYS A 71 -5.35 12.15 33.16
C LYS A 71 -6.44 11.10 32.98
N HIS A 72 -6.92 10.52 34.09
CA HIS A 72 -7.93 9.46 34.16
C HIS A 72 -7.55 8.13 33.49
N GLN A 73 -6.32 7.94 33.00
CA GLN A 73 -5.86 6.69 32.43
C GLN A 73 -5.35 5.73 33.50
N ARG A 74 -5.66 4.42 33.32
CA ARG A 74 -5.16 3.32 34.15
C ARG A 74 -4.08 2.50 33.42
N ALA A 75 -3.45 3.08 32.41
CA ALA A 75 -2.33 2.49 31.68
C ALA A 75 -1.32 3.59 31.34
N THR A 76 -0.06 3.25 31.33
CA THR A 76 1.00 4.14 30.88
C THR A 76 0.92 4.34 29.37
N TRP A 77 1.47 5.46 28.89
CA TRP A 77 1.65 5.71 27.47
C TRP A 77 2.47 4.59 26.78
N ARG A 78 3.48 4.05 27.46
CA ARG A 78 4.29 2.94 26.95
C ARG A 78 3.48 1.67 26.71
N ALA A 79 2.58 1.30 27.62
CA ALA A 79 1.68 0.14 27.42
C ALA A 79 0.78 0.34 26.20
N GLN A 80 0.23 1.56 26.02
CA GLN A 80 -0.63 1.87 24.86
C GLN A 80 0.19 1.86 23.56
N SER A 81 1.38 2.43 23.56
CA SER A 81 2.30 2.43 22.43
C SER A 81 2.76 1.00 22.05
N ALA A 82 3.03 0.14 23.03
CA ALA A 82 3.39 -1.25 22.78
C ALA A 82 2.25 -1.99 22.06
N VAL A 83 1.00 -1.81 22.49
CA VAL A 83 -0.19 -2.36 21.82
C VAL A 83 -0.28 -1.89 20.36
N PHE A 84 -0.04 -0.60 20.11
CA PHE A 84 -0.04 -0.05 18.76
C PHE A 84 1.04 -0.70 17.89
N HIS A 85 2.26 -0.83 18.38
CA HIS A 85 3.37 -1.44 17.63
C HIS A 85 3.16 -2.93 17.39
N GLU A 86 2.68 -3.68 18.38
CA GLU A 86 2.41 -5.11 18.21
C GLU A 86 1.28 -5.34 17.19
N HIS A 87 0.20 -4.57 17.27
CA HIS A 87 -0.90 -4.66 16.29
C HIS A 87 -0.43 -4.30 14.88
N SER A 88 0.35 -3.24 14.74
CA SER A 88 0.93 -2.84 13.45
C SER A 88 1.86 -3.91 12.85
N ARG A 89 2.45 -4.77 13.68
CA ARG A 89 3.25 -5.94 13.27
C ARG A 89 2.43 -7.20 13.01
N GLY A 90 1.10 -7.14 13.16
CA GLY A 90 0.17 -8.20 12.80
C GLY A 90 -0.33 -9.06 13.96
N VAL A 91 -0.11 -8.67 15.22
CA VAL A 91 -0.77 -9.31 16.37
C VAL A 91 -2.25 -8.92 16.38
N SER A 92 -3.15 -9.88 16.51
CA SER A 92 -4.59 -9.61 16.48
C SER A 92 -5.06 -8.83 17.72
N GLN A 93 -6.16 -8.08 17.60
CA GLN A 93 -6.76 -7.39 18.76
C GLN A 93 -7.22 -8.38 19.83
N LYS A 94 -7.63 -9.59 19.44
CA LYS A 94 -7.98 -10.68 20.37
C LYS A 94 -6.78 -11.09 21.21
N ASP A 95 -5.64 -11.38 20.57
CA ASP A 95 -4.42 -11.79 21.28
C ASP A 95 -3.92 -10.68 22.21
N LEU A 96 -3.98 -9.42 21.76
CA LEU A 96 -3.63 -8.27 22.59
C LEU A 96 -4.57 -8.11 23.79
N SER A 97 -5.88 -8.31 23.58
CA SER A 97 -6.88 -8.30 24.65
C SER A 97 -6.56 -9.36 25.71
N GLU A 98 -6.19 -10.57 25.30
CA GLU A 98 -5.80 -11.66 26.19
C GLU A 98 -4.48 -11.40 26.91
N ARG A 99 -3.44 -10.92 26.21
CA ARG A 99 -2.11 -10.62 26.78
C ARG A 99 -2.17 -9.50 27.81
N TYR A 100 -2.84 -8.39 27.49
CA TYR A 100 -2.93 -7.24 28.37
C TYR A 100 -4.09 -7.34 29.38
N LYS A 101 -4.94 -8.37 29.27
CA LYS A 101 -6.18 -8.52 30.07
C LYS A 101 -7.01 -7.23 30.06
N LYS A 102 -7.24 -6.72 28.86
CA LYS A 102 -8.07 -5.54 28.56
C LYS A 102 -9.16 -5.90 27.58
N GLY A 103 -10.33 -5.30 27.72
CA GLY A 103 -11.41 -5.48 26.75
C GLY A 103 -10.99 -5.00 25.35
N LYS A 104 -11.49 -5.66 24.30
CA LYS A 104 -11.21 -5.32 22.89
C LYS A 104 -11.41 -3.83 22.59
N ALA A 105 -12.50 -3.23 23.06
CA ALA A 105 -12.75 -1.79 22.89
C ALA A 105 -11.66 -0.88 23.54
N THR A 106 -10.98 -1.36 24.58
CA THR A 106 -9.84 -0.62 25.18
C THR A 106 -8.61 -0.73 24.31
N ILE A 107 -8.30 -1.92 23.78
CA ILE A 107 -7.21 -2.17 22.84
C ILE A 107 -7.39 -1.32 21.58
N GLU A 108 -8.61 -1.32 21.03
CA GLU A 108 -8.96 -0.53 19.85
C GLU A 108 -8.77 0.99 20.10
N ARG A 109 -9.30 1.51 21.22
CA ARG A 109 -9.10 2.94 21.58
C ARG A 109 -7.63 3.32 21.77
N TRP A 110 -6.80 2.43 22.31
CA TRP A 110 -5.37 2.66 22.44
C TRP A 110 -4.70 2.70 21.07
N TYR A 111 -5.06 1.76 20.20
CA TYR A 111 -4.57 1.72 18.82
C TYR A 111 -4.97 2.99 18.05
N GLN A 112 -6.27 3.34 18.05
CA GLN A 112 -6.78 4.48 17.31
C GLN A 112 -6.13 5.81 17.74
N ARG A 113 -5.94 6.01 19.03
CA ARG A 113 -5.26 7.21 19.53
C ARG A 113 -3.85 7.38 18.97
N HIS A 114 -3.05 6.33 18.99
CA HIS A 114 -1.70 6.35 18.43
C HIS A 114 -1.71 6.49 16.90
N TYR A 115 -2.67 5.84 16.24
CA TYR A 115 -2.86 5.95 14.81
C TYR A 115 -3.20 7.39 14.39
N GLU A 116 -4.12 8.05 15.08
CA GLU A 116 -4.48 9.44 14.84
C GLU A 116 -3.30 10.41 15.06
N GLU A 117 -2.51 10.21 16.12
CA GLU A 117 -1.31 11.02 16.35
C GLU A 117 -0.28 10.86 15.23
N GLN A 118 0.01 9.64 14.82
CA GLN A 118 0.92 9.40 13.70
C GLN A 118 0.38 9.97 12.39
N ASN A 119 -0.92 9.85 12.14
CA ASN A 119 -1.53 10.41 10.94
C ASN A 119 -1.48 11.93 10.90
N ARG A 120 -1.60 12.63 12.03
CA ARG A 120 -1.44 14.12 12.05
C ARG A 120 -0.08 14.55 11.50
N GLU A 121 0.99 13.83 11.81
CA GLU A 121 2.32 14.13 11.26
C GLU A 121 2.40 13.83 9.75
N LEU A 122 1.53 12.93 9.24
CA LEU A 122 1.50 12.53 7.85
C LEU A 122 0.60 13.39 6.96
N LEU A 123 -0.43 14.02 7.50
CA LEU A 123 -1.45 14.77 6.76
C LEU A 123 -0.90 15.94 5.94
N ASN A 124 0.20 16.56 6.38
CA ASN A 124 0.81 17.73 5.72
C ASN A 124 2.03 17.37 4.85
N ARG A 125 2.27 16.08 4.57
CA ARG A 125 3.38 15.69 3.72
C ARG A 125 3.13 16.11 2.28
N PRO A 126 4.09 16.79 1.64
CA PRO A 126 3.95 17.11 0.22
C PRO A 126 4.02 15.84 -0.64
N CYS A 127 3.32 15.87 -1.76
CA CYS A 127 3.33 14.80 -2.75
C CYS A 127 4.77 14.41 -3.15
N PRO A 128 5.04 13.12 -3.32
CA PRO A 128 6.27 12.62 -3.92
C PRO A 128 6.45 13.14 -5.34
N ILE A 129 7.70 13.37 -5.74
CA ILE A 129 8.03 13.80 -7.12
C ILE A 129 7.68 12.71 -8.15
N VAL A 130 7.81 11.43 -7.75
CA VAL A 130 7.45 10.27 -8.57
C VAL A 130 6.40 9.47 -7.81
N LEU A 131 5.18 9.53 -8.29
CA LEU A 131 4.01 8.95 -7.66
C LEU A 131 3.56 7.69 -8.41
N GLY A 132 3.17 6.67 -7.69
CA GLY A 132 2.43 5.51 -8.22
C GLY A 132 0.96 5.64 -7.83
N ILE A 133 0.07 5.32 -8.76
CA ILE A 133 -1.37 5.23 -8.50
C ILE A 133 -1.85 3.85 -8.90
N ASP A 134 -2.56 3.17 -7.99
CA ASP A 134 -3.11 1.84 -8.23
C ASP A 134 -4.43 1.65 -7.49
N GLU A 135 -5.24 0.70 -7.98
CA GLU A 135 -6.55 0.39 -7.43
C GLU A 135 -6.49 -0.87 -6.58
N HIS A 136 -7.08 -0.83 -5.40
CA HIS A 136 -7.26 -1.98 -4.54
C HIS A 136 -8.73 -2.23 -4.25
N PHE A 137 -9.19 -3.46 -4.51
CA PHE A 137 -10.51 -3.91 -4.12
C PHE A 137 -10.45 -4.62 -2.76
N PHE A 138 -11.12 -4.07 -1.77
CA PHE A 138 -11.18 -4.64 -0.42
C PHE A 138 -12.22 -5.76 -0.34
N SER A 139 -13.49 -5.42 -0.54
CA SER A 139 -14.61 -6.35 -0.47
C SER A 139 -15.84 -5.74 -1.17
N LYS A 140 -16.88 -6.55 -1.39
CA LYS A 140 -18.15 -6.03 -1.93
C LYS A 140 -18.77 -4.94 -1.04
N LYS A 141 -18.60 -5.01 0.28
CA LYS A 141 -19.11 -4.03 1.24
C LYS A 141 -18.28 -2.75 1.27
N GLU A 142 -16.96 -2.88 1.30
CA GLU A 142 -16.03 -1.75 1.43
C GLU A 142 -15.70 -1.08 0.09
N GLY A 143 -15.84 -1.81 -1.03
CA GLY A 143 -15.59 -1.31 -2.36
C GLY A 143 -14.10 -1.19 -2.69
N PHE A 144 -13.78 -0.14 -3.44
CA PHE A 144 -12.42 0.14 -3.92
C PHE A 144 -11.74 1.23 -3.10
N ALA A 145 -10.42 1.18 -3.09
CA ALA A 145 -9.57 2.29 -2.65
C ALA A 145 -8.47 2.54 -3.67
N THR A 146 -8.06 3.80 -3.78
CA THR A 146 -6.91 4.23 -4.56
C THR A 146 -5.70 4.32 -3.66
N THR A 147 -4.64 3.63 -4.03
CA THR A 147 -3.36 3.64 -3.32
C THR A 147 -2.40 4.58 -4.03
N PHE A 148 -1.84 5.52 -3.29
CA PHE A 148 -0.79 6.43 -3.72
C PHE A 148 0.54 5.98 -3.13
N CYS A 149 1.58 5.82 -3.97
CA CYS A 149 2.89 5.33 -3.55
C CYS A 149 4.02 6.30 -3.93
N ASP A 150 4.96 6.53 -3.02
CA ASP A 150 6.25 7.14 -3.35
C ASP A 150 7.14 6.07 -4.01
N LEU A 151 7.26 6.11 -5.34
CA LEU A 151 8.04 5.14 -6.10
C LEU A 151 9.57 5.34 -5.97
N ARG A 152 10.02 6.48 -5.43
CA ARG A 152 11.45 6.69 -5.14
C ARG A 152 11.85 6.06 -3.82
N LYS A 153 11.01 6.23 -2.80
CA LYS A 153 11.27 5.71 -1.44
C LYS A 153 10.72 4.30 -1.21
N HIS A 154 9.99 3.75 -2.19
CA HIS A 154 9.33 2.46 -2.08
C HIS A 154 8.39 2.37 -0.84
N LYS A 155 7.54 3.38 -0.66
CA LYS A 155 6.61 3.48 0.46
C LYS A 155 5.21 3.86 -0.01
N VAL A 156 4.19 3.37 0.70
CA VAL A 156 2.84 3.93 0.57
C VAL A 156 2.88 5.38 1.02
N PHE A 157 2.35 6.25 0.18
CA PHE A 157 2.15 7.65 0.52
C PHE A 157 0.79 7.83 1.19
N ASP A 158 -0.28 7.33 0.55
CA ASP A 158 -1.63 7.38 1.11
C ASP A 158 -2.53 6.29 0.51
N VAL A 159 -3.65 6.00 1.19
CA VAL A 159 -4.70 5.10 0.71
C VAL A 159 -6.05 5.79 0.91
N VAL A 160 -6.72 6.09 -0.18
CA VAL A 160 -7.97 6.86 -0.17
C VAL A 160 -9.12 6.00 -0.66
N ARG A 161 -10.24 6.01 0.06
CA ARG A 161 -11.43 5.25 -0.33
C ARG A 161 -12.00 5.78 -1.64
N GLY A 162 -12.38 4.87 -2.52
CA GLY A 162 -12.95 5.18 -3.83
C GLY A 162 -11.94 5.10 -4.96
N ARG A 163 -12.46 5.20 -6.19
CA ARG A 163 -11.67 5.21 -7.45
C ARG A 163 -12.20 6.19 -8.48
N ARG A 164 -13.40 6.74 -8.25
CA ARG A 164 -14.05 7.69 -9.16
C ARG A 164 -13.69 9.11 -8.78
N GLU A 165 -13.79 10.01 -9.75
CA GLU A 165 -13.50 11.44 -9.52
C GLU A 165 -14.29 12.02 -8.34
N LYS A 166 -15.59 11.76 -8.27
CA LYS A 166 -16.45 12.26 -7.18
C LYS A 166 -15.99 11.83 -5.78
N GLU A 167 -15.35 10.66 -5.69
CA GLU A 167 -14.87 10.09 -4.41
C GLU A 167 -13.50 10.63 -4.03
N LEU A 168 -12.65 10.95 -5.02
CA LEU A 168 -11.28 11.40 -4.83
C LEU A 168 -11.10 12.93 -4.91
N LYS A 169 -12.12 13.66 -5.37
CA LYS A 169 -12.04 15.09 -5.68
C LYS A 169 -11.55 15.92 -4.49
N GLU A 170 -12.19 15.77 -3.34
CA GLU A 170 -11.84 16.54 -2.13
C GLU A 170 -10.40 16.30 -1.70
N TYR A 171 -9.99 15.04 -1.62
CA TYR A 171 -8.62 14.65 -1.32
C TYR A 171 -7.63 15.25 -2.31
N LEU A 172 -7.86 15.10 -3.61
CA LEU A 172 -6.95 15.58 -4.66
C LEU A 172 -6.88 17.11 -4.72
N GLN A 173 -7.95 17.82 -4.38
CA GLN A 173 -7.94 19.27 -4.28
C GLN A 173 -7.06 19.78 -3.15
N GLN A 174 -7.13 19.14 -1.99
CA GLN A 174 -6.41 19.53 -0.76
C GLN A 174 -4.97 18.99 -0.71
N LEU A 175 -4.59 18.10 -1.62
CA LEU A 175 -3.31 17.40 -1.59
C LEU A 175 -2.13 18.37 -1.76
N PRO A 176 -1.26 18.55 -0.74
CA PRO A 176 -0.19 19.52 -0.80
C PRO A 176 0.93 19.10 -1.74
N GLY A 177 1.49 20.04 -2.48
CA GLY A 177 2.66 19.79 -3.35
C GLY A 177 2.37 18.98 -4.61
N LYS A 178 1.12 18.85 -5.03
CA LYS A 178 0.74 18.15 -6.26
C LYS A 178 1.36 18.77 -7.53
N GLU A 179 1.64 20.05 -7.51
CA GLU A 179 2.32 20.78 -8.60
C GLU A 179 3.79 20.36 -8.78
N ARG A 180 4.38 19.76 -7.74
CA ARG A 180 5.77 19.27 -7.75
C ARG A 180 5.92 17.87 -8.32
N VAL A 181 4.80 17.15 -8.53
CA VAL A 181 4.81 15.81 -9.10
C VAL A 181 5.23 15.88 -10.56
N LYS A 182 6.32 15.19 -10.90
CA LYS A 182 6.89 15.18 -12.27
C LYS A 182 6.48 13.94 -13.06
N VAL A 183 6.30 12.81 -12.37
CA VAL A 183 5.99 11.53 -13.00
C VAL A 183 4.93 10.80 -12.20
N ILE A 184 3.91 10.31 -12.88
CA ILE A 184 2.91 9.40 -12.32
C ILE A 184 2.90 8.10 -13.08
N CYS A 185 3.20 6.99 -12.40
CA CYS A 185 3.08 5.64 -12.92
C CYS A 185 1.73 5.05 -12.51
N MET A 186 0.95 4.56 -13.49
CA MET A 186 -0.38 4.01 -13.26
C MET A 186 -0.73 2.95 -14.29
N ASP A 187 -1.79 2.19 -14.03
CA ASP A 187 -2.38 1.26 -15.00
C ASP A 187 -3.06 1.99 -16.19
N LEU A 188 -3.51 1.22 -17.17
CA LEU A 188 -4.19 1.76 -18.36
C LEU A 188 -5.64 2.14 -18.06
N SER A 189 -5.87 2.95 -17.03
CA SER A 189 -7.18 3.42 -16.59
C SER A 189 -7.48 4.82 -17.14
N SER A 190 -8.51 4.94 -17.98
CA SER A 190 -8.97 6.22 -18.51
C SER A 190 -9.44 7.17 -17.41
N THR A 191 -10.04 6.63 -16.35
CA THR A 191 -10.48 7.40 -15.17
C THR A 191 -9.30 8.07 -14.50
N TYR A 192 -8.25 7.30 -14.16
CA TYR A 192 -7.04 7.86 -13.55
C TYR A 192 -6.29 8.79 -14.49
N ARG A 193 -6.25 8.49 -15.79
CA ARG A 193 -5.67 9.40 -16.81
C ARG A 193 -6.32 10.78 -16.77
N SER A 194 -7.64 10.83 -16.70
CA SER A 194 -8.39 12.09 -16.60
C SER A 194 -8.13 12.81 -15.28
N LEU A 195 -8.12 12.09 -14.16
CA LEU A 195 -7.78 12.64 -12.83
C LEU A 195 -6.38 13.23 -12.81
N VAL A 196 -5.39 12.50 -13.32
CA VAL A 196 -4.00 12.98 -13.35
C VAL A 196 -3.87 14.25 -14.18
N LYS A 197 -4.45 14.30 -15.37
CA LYS A 197 -4.43 15.49 -16.22
C LYS A 197 -5.07 16.71 -15.54
N LYS A 198 -6.12 16.49 -14.74
CA LYS A 198 -6.85 17.55 -14.05
C LYS A 198 -6.16 18.08 -12.81
N TYR A 199 -5.61 17.18 -11.98
CA TYR A 199 -5.11 17.54 -10.64
C TYR A 199 -3.58 17.64 -10.53
N PHE A 200 -2.83 17.10 -11.51
CA PHE A 200 -1.37 17.11 -11.53
C PHE A 200 -0.84 17.70 -12.84
N PRO A 201 -0.97 19.02 -13.04
CA PRO A 201 -0.75 19.67 -14.34
C PRO A 201 0.67 19.50 -14.89
N ASN A 202 1.66 19.32 -14.01
CA ASN A 202 3.08 19.18 -14.38
C ASN A 202 3.54 17.73 -14.47
N ALA A 203 2.65 16.76 -14.25
CA ALA A 203 3.01 15.37 -14.18
C ALA A 203 2.96 14.68 -15.56
N MET A 204 4.02 13.97 -15.89
CA MET A 204 4.08 13.07 -17.03
C MET A 204 3.51 11.72 -16.62
N ILE A 205 2.52 11.22 -17.37
CA ILE A 205 1.95 9.89 -17.14
C ILE A 205 2.82 8.84 -17.81
N VAL A 206 3.13 7.79 -17.07
CA VAL A 206 3.86 6.60 -17.53
C VAL A 206 2.96 5.38 -17.25
N ALA A 207 2.78 4.51 -18.24
CA ALA A 207 2.02 3.29 -18.04
C ALA A 207 2.77 2.33 -17.10
N ASP A 208 2.03 1.62 -16.24
CA ASP A 208 2.65 0.57 -15.45
C ASP A 208 2.96 -0.66 -16.31
N ARG A 209 4.23 -0.96 -16.41
CA ARG A 209 4.76 -2.05 -17.25
C ARG A 209 4.12 -3.40 -16.91
N PHE A 210 3.90 -3.68 -15.62
CA PHE A 210 3.31 -4.94 -15.20
C PHE A 210 1.91 -5.12 -15.78
N HIS A 211 1.08 -4.08 -15.72
CA HIS A 211 -0.28 -4.10 -16.22
C HIS A 211 -0.32 -4.16 -17.77
N VAL A 212 0.60 -3.48 -18.45
CA VAL A 212 0.73 -3.57 -19.93
C VAL A 212 1.08 -4.99 -20.35
N ILE A 213 2.12 -5.58 -19.75
CA ILE A 213 2.55 -6.96 -20.07
C ILE A 213 1.45 -7.97 -19.75
N ARG A 214 0.78 -7.81 -18.62
CA ARG A 214 -0.36 -8.68 -18.23
C ARG A 214 -1.51 -8.58 -19.22
N LEU A 215 -1.83 -7.37 -19.71
CA LEU A 215 -2.86 -7.18 -20.72
C LEU A 215 -2.51 -7.88 -22.03
N ILE A 216 -1.28 -7.72 -22.53
CA ILE A 216 -0.80 -8.39 -23.74
C ILE A 216 -0.92 -9.91 -23.59
N GLN A 217 -0.37 -10.46 -22.50
CA GLN A 217 -0.42 -11.89 -22.22
C GLN A 217 -1.86 -12.41 -22.16
N HIS A 218 -2.76 -11.65 -21.53
CA HIS A 218 -4.18 -12.03 -21.44
C HIS A 218 -4.84 -12.11 -22.81
N GLN A 219 -4.69 -11.09 -23.66
CA GLN A 219 -5.34 -11.02 -24.96
C GLN A 219 -4.77 -12.07 -25.95
N CYS A 220 -3.45 -12.27 -25.95
CA CYS A 220 -2.83 -13.35 -26.74
C CYS A 220 -3.35 -14.71 -26.31
N MET A 221 -3.43 -14.99 -25.00
CA MET A 221 -3.95 -16.24 -24.47
C MET A 221 -5.44 -16.45 -24.77
N MET A 222 -6.25 -15.38 -24.82
CA MET A 222 -7.65 -15.47 -25.25
C MET A 222 -7.73 -15.91 -26.70
N THR A 223 -6.93 -15.31 -27.59
CA THR A 223 -6.89 -15.69 -29.01
C THR A 223 -6.40 -17.14 -29.20
N CYS A 224 -5.35 -17.57 -28.48
CA CYS A 224 -4.90 -18.95 -28.55
C CYS A 224 -5.99 -19.95 -28.14
N ARG A 225 -6.80 -19.62 -27.12
CA ARG A 225 -7.93 -20.46 -26.68
C ARG A 225 -9.10 -20.49 -27.68
N GLU A 226 -9.26 -19.45 -28.49
CA GLU A 226 -10.25 -19.44 -29.58
C GLU A 226 -9.80 -20.32 -30.73
N LEU A 227 -8.49 -20.38 -31.01
CA LEU A 227 -7.90 -21.18 -32.10
C LEU A 227 -7.81 -22.67 -31.80
N SER A 228 -7.60 -23.06 -30.55
CA SER A 228 -7.46 -24.46 -30.16
C SER A 228 -8.30 -24.81 -28.94
N SER A 229 -9.19 -25.78 -29.11
CA SER A 229 -10.00 -26.33 -28.00
C SER A 229 -9.15 -27.07 -26.96
N GLU A 230 -8.04 -27.65 -27.39
CA GLU A 230 -7.09 -28.34 -26.50
C GLU A 230 -6.53 -27.39 -25.43
N ILE A 231 -6.21 -26.16 -25.80
CA ILE A 231 -5.67 -25.14 -24.86
C ILE A 231 -6.67 -24.81 -23.75
N LYS A 232 -7.98 -24.88 -24.02
CA LYS A 232 -9.00 -24.50 -23.00
C LYS A 232 -8.86 -25.31 -21.72
N ASN A 233 -8.56 -26.60 -21.84
CA ASN A 233 -8.57 -27.56 -20.74
C ASN A 233 -7.17 -28.05 -20.34
N ASN A 234 -6.14 -27.81 -21.16
CA ASN A 234 -4.79 -28.27 -20.91
C ASN A 234 -3.94 -27.26 -20.14
N ARG A 235 -3.94 -27.40 -18.80
CA ARG A 235 -3.15 -26.52 -17.90
C ARG A 235 -1.65 -26.58 -18.20
N GLY A 236 -1.14 -27.71 -18.70
CA GLY A 236 0.26 -27.89 -19.06
C GLY A 236 0.67 -26.99 -20.22
N ILE A 237 -0.09 -27.02 -21.32
CA ILE A 237 0.16 -26.16 -22.49
C ILE A 237 -0.01 -24.68 -22.12
N LEU A 238 -1.05 -24.32 -21.36
CA LEU A 238 -1.23 -22.96 -20.86
C LEU A 238 -0.03 -22.46 -20.05
N ALA A 239 0.57 -23.33 -19.25
CA ALA A 239 1.77 -22.97 -18.48
C ALA A 239 2.98 -22.79 -19.39
N LEU A 240 3.16 -23.62 -20.41
CA LEU A 240 4.24 -23.49 -21.39
C LEU A 240 4.15 -22.15 -22.14
N LEU A 241 2.97 -21.81 -22.66
CA LEU A 241 2.74 -20.56 -23.40
C LEU A 241 2.88 -19.28 -22.55
N ARG A 242 2.69 -19.38 -21.24
CA ARG A 242 2.88 -18.26 -20.29
C ARG A 242 4.30 -18.10 -19.78
N THR A 243 5.09 -19.16 -19.86
CA THR A 243 6.47 -19.15 -19.36
C THR A 243 7.39 -18.55 -20.42
N ARG A 244 8.34 -17.73 -20.00
CA ARG A 244 9.36 -17.21 -20.90
C ARG A 244 10.21 -18.33 -21.46
N PRO A 245 10.65 -18.23 -22.74
CA PRO A 245 11.52 -19.26 -23.35
C PRO A 245 12.74 -19.60 -22.51
N ASP A 246 13.40 -18.59 -21.94
CA ASP A 246 14.61 -18.73 -21.11
C ASP A 246 14.38 -19.48 -19.80
N ASN A 247 13.13 -19.53 -19.33
CA ASN A 247 12.74 -20.18 -18.07
C ASN A 247 12.15 -21.58 -18.29
N LEU A 248 12.11 -22.05 -19.53
CA LEU A 248 11.66 -23.41 -19.85
C LEU A 248 12.83 -24.40 -19.79
N SER A 249 12.63 -25.54 -19.13
CA SER A 249 13.55 -26.68 -19.27
C SER A 249 13.53 -27.22 -20.70
N ASP A 250 14.59 -27.93 -21.10
CA ASP A 250 14.70 -28.43 -22.48
C ASP A 250 13.57 -29.39 -22.83
N GLU A 251 13.14 -30.25 -21.93
CA GLU A 251 11.95 -31.11 -22.11
C GLU A 251 10.68 -30.27 -22.40
N LYS A 252 10.51 -29.15 -21.70
CA LYS A 252 9.38 -28.25 -21.90
C LYS A 252 9.46 -27.48 -23.21
N LYS A 253 10.67 -27.14 -23.66
CA LYS A 253 10.89 -26.54 -24.99
C LYS A 253 10.48 -27.52 -26.09
N VAL A 254 10.96 -28.77 -26.03
CA VAL A 254 10.59 -29.81 -26.99
C VAL A 254 9.06 -30.00 -27.03
N LYS A 255 8.42 -30.11 -25.87
CA LYS A 255 6.95 -30.24 -25.79
C LYS A 255 6.22 -29.04 -26.40
N ARG A 256 6.72 -27.82 -26.20
CA ARG A 256 6.16 -26.60 -26.79
C ARG A 256 6.32 -26.63 -28.31
N ASP A 257 7.50 -26.99 -28.80
CA ASP A 257 7.83 -26.95 -30.22
C ASP A 257 7.05 -28.04 -30.98
N THR A 258 6.86 -29.23 -30.40
CA THR A 258 5.93 -30.23 -30.91
C THR A 258 4.52 -29.68 -31.02
N PHE A 259 4.01 -29.04 -29.97
CA PHE A 259 2.69 -28.41 -30.02
C PHE A 259 2.57 -27.32 -31.10
N PHE A 260 3.61 -26.56 -31.36
CA PHE A 260 3.65 -25.52 -32.39
C PHE A 260 3.63 -26.11 -33.80
N THR A 261 4.27 -27.24 -34.03
CA THR A 261 4.22 -27.94 -35.31
C THR A 261 2.78 -28.28 -35.73
N GLU A 262 1.94 -28.62 -34.76
CA GLU A 262 0.51 -28.91 -34.98
C GLU A 262 -0.35 -27.63 -34.99
N ASN A 263 0.16 -26.51 -34.45
CA ASN A 263 -0.58 -25.27 -34.25
C ASN A 263 0.21 -24.02 -34.73
N PRO A 264 0.56 -23.87 -36.01
CA PRO A 264 1.44 -22.79 -36.51
C PRO A 264 0.86 -21.38 -36.29
N ALA A 265 -0.46 -21.22 -36.29
CA ALA A 265 -1.08 -19.92 -35.99
C ALA A 265 -0.85 -19.50 -34.53
N ILE A 266 -0.83 -20.45 -33.59
CA ILE A 266 -0.55 -20.19 -32.18
C ILE A 266 0.94 -19.88 -31.97
N GLU A 267 1.83 -20.54 -32.73
CA GLU A 267 3.24 -20.22 -32.73
C GLU A 267 3.46 -18.77 -33.16
N SER A 268 2.85 -18.32 -34.25
CA SER A 268 2.97 -16.94 -34.73
C SER A 268 2.52 -15.92 -33.67
N ILE A 269 1.40 -16.17 -32.99
CA ILE A 269 0.93 -15.31 -31.90
C ILE A 269 1.91 -15.31 -30.72
N TYR A 270 2.47 -16.48 -30.38
CA TYR A 270 3.44 -16.60 -29.30
C TYR A 270 4.73 -15.85 -29.64
N GLN A 271 5.27 -16.01 -30.84
CA GLN A 271 6.48 -15.30 -31.28
C GLN A 271 6.27 -13.80 -31.29
N PHE A 272 5.15 -13.32 -31.83
CA PHE A 272 4.78 -11.90 -31.78
C PHE A 272 4.70 -11.38 -30.33
N GLN A 273 4.04 -12.13 -29.44
CA GLN A 273 3.97 -11.79 -28.02
C GLN A 273 5.35 -11.69 -27.38
N GLN A 274 6.28 -12.62 -27.68
CA GLN A 274 7.64 -12.59 -27.14
C GLN A 274 8.44 -11.39 -27.67
N GLN A 275 8.31 -11.05 -28.94
CA GLN A 275 8.93 -9.87 -29.54
C GLN A 275 8.45 -8.58 -28.89
N LEU A 276 7.13 -8.40 -28.79
CA LEU A 276 6.53 -7.23 -28.15
C LEU A 276 6.90 -7.14 -26.67
N HIS A 277 6.89 -8.27 -25.95
CA HIS A 277 7.33 -8.34 -24.56
C HIS A 277 8.80 -7.93 -24.42
N SER A 278 9.72 -8.46 -25.25
CA SER A 278 11.14 -8.11 -25.25
C SER A 278 11.33 -6.62 -25.48
N LEU A 279 10.62 -6.06 -26.46
CA LEU A 279 10.64 -4.63 -26.76
C LEU A 279 10.25 -3.79 -25.54
N LEU A 280 9.14 -4.13 -24.88
CA LEU A 280 8.60 -3.40 -23.74
C LEU A 280 9.42 -3.60 -22.45
N MET A 281 10.24 -4.65 -22.38
CA MET A 281 11.12 -4.90 -21.23
C MET A 281 12.40 -4.09 -21.24
N LYS A 282 12.74 -3.41 -22.33
CA LYS A 282 13.86 -2.46 -22.39
C LYS A 282 13.68 -1.38 -21.32
N ARG A 283 14.77 -0.96 -20.70
CA ARG A 283 14.76 0.01 -19.59
C ARG A 283 15.90 1.00 -19.70
N ALA A 284 15.70 2.16 -19.09
CA ALA A 284 16.71 3.21 -18.99
C ALA A 284 17.28 3.66 -20.35
N LEU A 285 16.46 3.60 -21.39
CA LEU A 285 16.87 4.03 -22.72
C LEU A 285 17.06 5.56 -22.75
N THR A 286 18.08 6.00 -23.47
CA THR A 286 18.26 7.40 -23.84
C THR A 286 17.16 7.84 -24.83
N GLN A 287 17.02 9.14 -25.02
CA GLN A 287 16.07 9.67 -26.01
C GLN A 287 16.38 9.18 -27.44
N HIS A 288 17.66 9.06 -27.78
CA HIS A 288 18.11 8.56 -29.07
C HIS A 288 17.72 7.09 -29.28
N GLU A 289 17.97 6.24 -28.28
CA GLU A 289 17.59 4.82 -28.35
C GLU A 289 16.07 4.63 -28.39
N CYS A 290 15.30 5.44 -27.67
CA CYS A 290 13.84 5.43 -27.79
C CYS A 290 13.36 5.72 -29.22
N ARG A 291 13.98 6.71 -29.89
CA ARG A 291 13.65 7.04 -31.29
C ARG A 291 13.86 5.87 -32.24
N LYS A 292 14.86 5.01 -31.98
CA LYS A 292 15.12 3.80 -32.78
C LYS A 292 14.08 2.69 -32.53
N VAL A 293 13.51 2.63 -31.33
CA VAL A 293 12.58 1.57 -30.92
C VAL A 293 11.11 1.92 -31.26
N ILE A 294 10.78 3.21 -31.28
CA ILE A 294 9.41 3.70 -31.53
C ILE A 294 8.80 3.20 -32.85
N PRO A 295 9.49 3.26 -34.01
CA PRO A 295 8.94 2.78 -35.27
C PRO A 295 8.48 1.32 -35.19
N THR A 296 9.36 0.41 -34.78
CA THR A 296 9.04 -1.01 -34.60
C THR A 296 7.84 -1.22 -33.67
N PHE A 297 7.75 -0.44 -32.58
CA PHE A 297 6.61 -0.52 -31.68
C PHE A 297 5.31 -0.09 -32.37
N LEU A 298 5.32 0.98 -33.12
CA LEU A 298 4.15 1.48 -33.85
C LEU A 298 3.69 0.50 -34.93
N ASP A 299 4.65 -0.12 -35.63
CA ASP A 299 4.36 -1.15 -36.63
C ASP A 299 3.66 -2.34 -36.00
N MET A 300 4.18 -2.84 -34.86
CA MET A 300 3.56 -3.93 -34.10
C MET A 300 2.14 -3.54 -33.59
N LEU A 301 1.92 -2.28 -33.18
CA LEU A 301 0.57 -1.83 -32.80
C LEU A 301 -0.38 -1.79 -33.99
N SER A 302 0.11 -1.40 -35.17
CA SER A 302 -0.67 -1.40 -36.41
C SER A 302 -1.07 -2.83 -36.82
N GLU A 303 -0.13 -3.77 -36.75
CA GLU A 303 -0.36 -5.18 -37.01
C GLU A 303 -1.43 -5.77 -36.06
N LEU A 304 -1.32 -5.51 -34.76
CA LEU A 304 -2.35 -5.91 -33.77
C LEU A 304 -3.72 -5.33 -34.10
N LYS A 305 -3.76 -4.03 -34.46
CA LYS A 305 -5.04 -3.34 -34.77
C LYS A 305 -5.72 -3.90 -36.00
N GLN A 306 -4.94 -4.33 -36.99
CA GLN A 306 -5.42 -4.92 -38.22
C GLN A 306 -5.64 -6.43 -38.14
N SER A 307 -5.29 -7.04 -37.01
CA SER A 307 -5.48 -8.46 -36.78
C SER A 307 -6.95 -8.86 -36.97
N GLY A 308 -7.19 -9.98 -37.67
CA GLY A 308 -8.52 -10.58 -37.83
C GLY A 308 -9.11 -11.13 -36.51
N PHE A 309 -8.32 -11.19 -35.43
CA PHE A 309 -8.76 -11.69 -34.13
C PHE A 309 -9.27 -10.56 -33.23
N LYS A 310 -10.52 -10.66 -32.78
CA LYS A 310 -11.17 -9.63 -31.97
C LYS A 310 -10.38 -9.20 -30.74
N ALA A 311 -9.77 -10.16 -30.03
CA ALA A 311 -8.99 -9.89 -28.82
C ALA A 311 -7.68 -9.13 -29.13
N LEU A 312 -6.94 -9.54 -30.19
CA LEU A 312 -5.72 -8.86 -30.61
C LEU A 312 -6.00 -7.46 -31.18
N ALA A 313 -7.06 -7.31 -31.98
CA ALA A 313 -7.48 -6.00 -32.50
C ALA A 313 -7.88 -5.04 -31.36
N SER A 314 -8.55 -5.55 -30.32
CA SER A 314 -8.88 -4.77 -29.11
C SER A 314 -7.62 -4.36 -28.35
N LEU A 315 -6.63 -5.26 -28.21
CA LEU A 315 -5.33 -4.96 -27.64
C LEU A 315 -4.63 -3.84 -28.42
N GLY A 316 -4.57 -3.96 -29.77
CA GLY A 316 -3.98 -2.96 -30.64
C GLY A 316 -4.60 -1.58 -30.45
N ARG A 317 -5.94 -1.48 -30.43
CA ARG A 317 -6.65 -0.22 -30.16
C ARG A 317 -6.29 0.35 -28.80
N THR A 318 -6.26 -0.46 -27.76
CA THR A 318 -5.92 -0.03 -26.40
C THR A 318 -4.49 0.51 -26.34
N LEU A 319 -3.53 -0.24 -26.86
CA LEU A 319 -2.12 0.17 -26.84
C LEU A 319 -1.87 1.42 -27.72
N CYS A 320 -2.56 1.56 -28.87
CA CYS A 320 -2.53 2.78 -29.68
C CYS A 320 -3.04 4.01 -28.91
N ALA A 321 -4.14 3.86 -28.15
CA ALA A 321 -4.69 4.94 -27.33
C ALA A 321 -3.75 5.36 -26.16
N TRP A 322 -2.85 4.48 -25.76
CA TRP A 322 -1.89 4.67 -24.67
C TRP A 322 -0.42 4.67 -25.13
N LYS A 323 -0.18 4.83 -26.45
CA LYS A 323 1.17 4.67 -27.03
C LYS A 323 2.22 5.56 -26.37
N ASP A 324 1.87 6.81 -26.05
CA ASP A 324 2.80 7.76 -25.46
C ASP A 324 3.19 7.37 -24.02
N GLU A 325 2.20 6.97 -23.21
CA GLU A 325 2.43 6.54 -21.84
C GLU A 325 3.19 5.21 -21.78
N VAL A 326 2.94 4.31 -22.75
CA VAL A 326 3.68 3.05 -22.90
C VAL A 326 5.11 3.30 -23.36
N ALA A 327 5.33 4.17 -24.37
CA ALA A 327 6.66 4.52 -24.84
C ALA A 327 7.53 5.15 -23.73
N ARG A 328 6.93 5.92 -22.83
CA ARG A 328 7.66 6.51 -21.70
C ARG A 328 8.20 5.49 -20.71
N MET A 329 7.69 4.24 -20.68
CA MET A 329 8.22 3.16 -19.83
C MET A 329 9.70 2.84 -20.12
N TRP A 330 10.18 3.07 -21.34
CA TRP A 330 11.58 2.81 -21.70
C TRP A 330 12.56 3.75 -20.99
N ARG A 331 12.15 5.01 -20.76
CA ARG A 331 12.95 6.02 -20.07
C ARG A 331 12.79 5.95 -18.55
N PHE A 332 11.59 5.61 -18.07
CA PHE A 332 11.28 5.58 -16.66
C PHE A 332 11.29 4.14 -16.14
N SER A 333 12.35 3.80 -15.41
CA SER A 333 12.55 2.43 -14.88
C SER A 333 11.68 2.09 -13.68
N LYS A 334 11.09 3.09 -13.02
CA LYS A 334 10.24 2.87 -11.85
C LYS A 334 8.89 2.30 -12.27
N SER A 335 8.55 1.14 -11.71
CA SER A 335 7.25 0.48 -11.90
C SER A 335 6.43 0.53 -10.63
N ASN A 336 5.12 0.34 -10.77
CA ASN A 336 4.18 0.29 -9.65
C ASN A 336 4.14 -1.09 -8.96
N GLY A 337 5.05 -2.01 -9.30
CA GLY A 337 5.09 -3.37 -8.73
C GLY A 337 5.20 -3.42 -7.21
N ILE A 338 5.63 -2.33 -6.58
CA ILE A 338 5.65 -2.20 -5.14
C ILE A 338 4.22 -2.15 -4.55
N THR A 339 3.24 -1.60 -5.28
CA THR A 339 1.84 -1.54 -4.83
C THR A 339 1.24 -2.93 -4.70
N GLU A 340 1.61 -3.89 -5.56
CA GLU A 340 1.16 -5.28 -5.43
C GLU A 340 1.59 -5.90 -4.09
N GLY A 341 2.83 -5.65 -3.67
CA GLY A 341 3.32 -6.06 -2.35
C GLY A 341 2.52 -5.44 -1.21
N PHE A 342 2.17 -4.17 -1.31
CA PHE A 342 1.32 -3.48 -0.33
C PHE A 342 -0.11 -4.02 -0.33
N HIS A 343 -0.69 -4.28 -1.49
CA HIS A 343 -2.02 -4.87 -1.60
C HIS A 343 -2.10 -6.26 -0.97
N ARG A 344 -1.05 -7.08 -1.15
CA ARG A 344 -0.94 -8.38 -0.44
C ARG A 344 -0.88 -8.20 1.08
N LYS A 345 -0.12 -7.22 1.56
CA LYS A 345 -0.03 -6.88 2.99
C LYS A 345 -1.36 -6.36 3.53
N MET A 346 -2.06 -5.49 2.80
CA MET A 346 -3.40 -5.02 3.17
C MET A 346 -4.40 -6.16 3.27
N LYS A 347 -4.42 -7.08 2.31
CA LYS A 347 -5.27 -8.30 2.38
C LYS A 347 -4.93 -9.19 3.57
N LEU A 348 -3.65 -9.31 3.93
CA LEU A 348 -3.23 -10.06 5.11
C LEU A 348 -3.73 -9.42 6.39
N ILE A 349 -3.62 -8.09 6.52
CA ILE A 349 -4.14 -7.33 7.66
C ILE A 349 -5.66 -7.52 7.75
N GLN A 350 -6.36 -7.36 6.64
CA GLN A 350 -7.83 -7.52 6.57
C GLN A 350 -8.30 -8.93 6.99
N ARG A 351 -7.53 -9.99 6.68
CA ARG A 351 -7.87 -11.36 7.12
C ARG A 351 -7.62 -11.59 8.62
N ARG A 352 -6.82 -10.75 9.27
CA ARG A 352 -6.46 -10.84 10.68
C ARG A 352 -7.27 -9.89 11.57
N ALA A 353 -7.94 -8.91 10.99
CA ALA A 353 -8.85 -7.99 11.67
C ALA A 353 -10.24 -8.63 11.87
#